data_3b4ad2b881e71e3e2a117585d8eb9e32
#
_entry.id   3b4ad2b881e71e3e2a117585d8eb9e32
#
_cell.length_a   1.000
_cell.length_b   1.000
_cell.length_c   1.000
_cell.angle_alpha   90.00
_cell.angle_beta   90.00
_cell.angle_gamma   90.00
#
_symmetry.space_group_name_H-M   'P 1'
#
loop_
_entity.id
_entity.type
_entity.pdbx_description
1 polymer ?
#
loop_
_entity_poly.entity_id
_entity_poly.type
_entity_poly.pdbx_seq_one_letter_code
_entity_poly.pdbx_strand_id
1 'polypeptide(L)'
;MTNYHFDALTDAAAHVRSNLDEGVSCPCCGQFAKRYRRKLNSSMAASLCWMWGHARDLWINIPETAPAWILKAREYPKLAWWGLIEELPKSEHHNGRTSGVWRVTPKGAEFVRGCLDVPMYAFVYNGDVEEFTETTTHIRKALGDRFSYDELMGFDTT
;
A
#
# COMPACT_ATOMS: atom_id res chain seq x y z
N MET A 1 3.01 -10.70 34.83
CA MET A 1 4.10 -10.30 33.93
C MET A 1 5.10 -11.44 33.80
N THR A 2 5.17 -12.05 32.63
CA THR A 2 6.08 -13.16 32.42
C THR A 2 7.46 -12.60 32.10
N ASN A 3 8.43 -12.85 32.98
CA ASN A 3 9.81 -12.47 32.71
C ASN A 3 10.43 -13.49 31.79
N TYR A 4 10.57 -13.16 30.51
CA TYR A 4 11.31 -14.00 29.58
C TYR A 4 12.80 -13.72 29.74
N HIS A 5 13.56 -14.79 29.94
CA HIS A 5 14.99 -14.69 29.99
C HIS A 5 15.59 -15.19 28.68
N PHE A 6 16.26 -14.29 27.96
CA PHE A 6 16.87 -14.61 26.67
C PHE A 6 18.38 -14.47 26.77
N ASP A 7 19.08 -15.58 26.50
CA ASP A 7 20.54 -15.62 26.60
C ASP A 7 21.26 -14.98 25.42
N ALA A 8 20.52 -14.71 24.30
CA ALA A 8 21.08 -14.11 23.10
C ALA A 8 20.04 -13.27 22.36
N LEU A 9 20.52 -12.29 21.56
CA LEU A 9 19.65 -11.47 20.70
C LEU A 9 18.88 -12.32 19.68
N THR A 10 19.47 -13.44 19.23
CA THR A 10 18.82 -14.38 18.32
C THR A 10 17.56 -15.00 18.92
N ASP A 11 17.60 -15.33 20.21
CA ASP A 11 16.44 -15.89 20.91
C ASP A 11 15.35 -14.84 21.09
N ALA A 12 15.72 -13.62 21.41
CA ALA A 12 14.79 -12.50 21.53
C ALA A 12 14.13 -12.19 20.18
N ALA A 13 14.89 -12.21 19.09
CA ALA A 13 14.37 -11.99 17.73
C ALA A 13 13.39 -13.09 17.33
N ALA A 14 13.72 -14.35 17.66
CA ALA A 14 12.83 -15.48 17.40
C ALA A 14 11.51 -15.35 18.16
N HIS A 15 11.56 -14.90 19.42
CA HIS A 15 10.37 -14.67 20.24
C HIS A 15 9.47 -13.61 19.59
N VAL A 16 10.04 -12.49 19.15
CA VAL A 16 9.28 -11.42 18.47
C VAL A 16 8.63 -11.97 17.21
N ARG A 17 9.38 -12.66 16.33
CA ARG A 17 8.85 -13.22 15.09
C ARG A 17 7.72 -14.21 15.32
N SER A 18 7.82 -15.03 16.35
CA SER A 18 6.79 -16.04 16.66
C SER A 18 5.49 -15.44 17.16
N ASN A 19 5.48 -14.17 17.60
CA ASN A 19 4.33 -13.52 18.19
C ASN A 19 3.89 -12.28 17.44
N LEU A 20 4.39 -12.03 16.21
CA LEU A 20 4.09 -10.82 15.45
C LEU A 20 2.61 -10.67 15.07
N ASP A 21 1.91 -11.78 14.82
CA ASP A 21 0.51 -11.73 14.39
C ASP A 21 -0.40 -11.22 15.51
N GLU A 22 -0.09 -11.57 16.75
CA GLU A 22 -0.88 -11.11 17.91
C GLU A 22 -0.34 -9.80 18.50
N GLY A 23 0.92 -9.50 18.20
CA GLY A 23 1.62 -8.37 18.78
C GLY A 23 2.44 -8.79 19.99
N VAL A 24 3.60 -8.21 20.13
CA VAL A 24 4.55 -8.56 21.21
C VAL A 24 5.44 -7.37 21.52
N SER A 25 5.79 -7.21 22.79
CA SER A 25 6.82 -6.24 23.19
C SER A 25 8.19 -6.88 23.05
N CYS A 26 9.12 -6.17 22.40
CA CYS A 26 10.48 -6.65 22.22
C CYS A 26 11.15 -6.83 23.60
N PRO A 27 11.69 -8.01 23.91
CA PRO A 27 12.32 -8.23 25.22
C PRO A 27 13.62 -7.42 25.41
N CYS A 28 14.21 -6.92 24.34
CA CYS A 28 15.45 -6.15 24.39
C CYS A 28 15.22 -4.66 24.61
N CYS A 29 14.24 -4.06 23.91
CA CYS A 29 14.03 -2.61 23.93
C CYS A 29 12.63 -2.19 24.39
N GLY A 30 11.72 -3.14 24.62
CA GLY A 30 10.36 -2.87 25.06
C GLY A 30 9.43 -2.34 23.98
N GLN A 31 9.92 -2.09 22.77
CA GLN A 31 9.11 -1.58 21.69
C GLN A 31 8.08 -2.62 21.26
N PHE A 32 6.83 -2.19 21.05
CA PHE A 32 5.76 -3.07 20.58
C PHE A 32 5.93 -3.36 19.09
N ALA A 33 5.85 -4.65 18.73
CA ALA A 33 5.96 -5.11 17.34
C ALA A 33 4.73 -5.92 16.97
N LYS A 34 4.20 -5.67 15.78
CA LYS A 34 3.03 -6.39 15.27
C LYS A 34 3.06 -6.40 13.75
N ARG A 35 2.67 -7.52 13.16
CA ARG A 35 2.42 -7.66 11.74
C ARG A 35 0.94 -7.34 11.48
N TYR A 36 0.68 -6.39 10.58
CA TYR A 36 -0.68 -5.96 10.27
C TYR A 36 -1.14 -6.55 8.95
N ARG A 37 -2.37 -7.01 8.91
CA ARG A 37 -3.03 -7.39 7.66
C ARG A 37 -3.69 -6.16 7.08
N ARG A 38 -3.23 -5.72 5.92
CA ARG A 38 -3.73 -4.53 5.23
C ARG A 38 -4.46 -4.92 3.97
N LYS A 39 -5.71 -4.50 3.86
CA LYS A 39 -6.54 -4.74 2.69
C LYS A 39 -6.26 -3.69 1.62
N LEU A 40 -6.26 -4.12 0.35
CA LEU A 40 -6.36 -3.19 -0.78
C LEU A 40 -7.79 -2.66 -0.77
N ASN A 41 -8.00 -1.48 -0.19
CA ASN A 41 -9.32 -0.93 0.08
C ASN A 41 -9.85 -0.07 -1.07
N SER A 42 -11.10 0.41 -0.93
CA SER A 42 -11.76 1.20 -1.97
C SER A 42 -11.06 2.53 -2.25
N SER A 43 -10.51 3.17 -1.23
CA SER A 43 -9.78 4.43 -1.40
C SER A 43 -8.49 4.24 -2.21
N MET A 44 -7.78 3.15 -1.96
CA MET A 44 -6.59 2.79 -2.74
C MET A 44 -6.95 2.50 -4.19
N ALA A 45 -7.98 1.68 -4.41
CA ALA A 45 -8.46 1.35 -5.74
C ALA A 45 -8.93 2.60 -6.49
N ALA A 46 -9.66 3.48 -5.83
CA ALA A 46 -10.13 4.73 -6.42
C ALA A 46 -8.97 5.66 -6.79
N SER A 47 -7.95 5.75 -5.92
CA SER A 47 -6.75 6.54 -6.21
C SER A 47 -6.02 6.02 -7.44
N LEU A 48 -5.89 4.70 -7.58
CA LEU A 48 -5.27 4.09 -8.75
C LEU A 48 -6.06 4.38 -10.03
N CYS A 49 -7.38 4.25 -9.98
CA CYS A 49 -8.25 4.57 -11.12
C CYS A 49 -8.11 6.03 -11.52
N TRP A 50 -8.08 6.94 -10.55
CA TRP A 50 -7.89 8.36 -10.81
C TRP A 50 -6.54 8.63 -11.48
N MET A 51 -5.47 8.04 -10.97
CA MET A 51 -4.13 8.20 -11.57
C MET A 51 -4.12 7.73 -13.03
N TRP A 52 -4.68 6.56 -13.28
CA TRP A 52 -4.73 6.01 -14.63
C TRP A 52 -5.61 6.83 -15.56
N GLY A 53 -6.80 7.24 -15.10
CA GLY A 53 -7.71 8.05 -15.88
C GLY A 53 -7.16 9.44 -16.20
N HIS A 54 -6.34 9.98 -15.32
CA HIS A 54 -5.76 11.32 -15.45
C HIS A 54 -4.45 11.34 -16.24
N ALA A 55 -3.55 10.39 -15.97
CA ALA A 55 -2.18 10.46 -16.48
C ALA A 55 -1.69 9.17 -17.16
N ARG A 56 -2.49 8.12 -17.18
CA ARG A 56 -2.07 6.79 -17.69
C ARG A 56 -0.81 6.32 -16.97
N ASP A 57 0.28 6.06 -17.69
CA ASP A 57 1.56 5.62 -17.14
C ASP A 57 2.58 6.77 -17.01
N LEU A 58 2.13 8.00 -17.16
CA LEU A 58 3.00 9.17 -17.03
C LEU A 58 3.21 9.54 -15.57
N TRP A 59 4.35 10.17 -15.29
CA TRP A 59 4.64 10.70 -13.97
C TRP A 59 3.68 11.84 -13.62
N ILE A 60 3.16 11.84 -12.40
CA ILE A 60 2.24 12.85 -11.93
C ILE A 60 2.62 13.29 -10.52
N ASN A 61 2.59 14.59 -10.29
CA ASN A 61 2.80 15.15 -8.95
C ASN A 61 1.47 15.09 -8.20
N ILE A 62 1.34 14.11 -7.30
CA ILE A 62 0.10 13.86 -6.57
C ILE A 62 -0.28 15.03 -5.66
N PRO A 63 0.64 15.56 -4.81
CA PRO A 63 0.28 16.68 -3.93
C PRO A 63 -0.26 17.91 -4.67
N GLU A 64 0.22 18.16 -5.89
CA GLU A 64 -0.19 19.34 -6.66
C GLU A 64 -1.44 19.15 -7.52
N THR A 65 -1.74 17.90 -7.93
CA THR A 65 -2.78 17.65 -8.93
C THR A 65 -3.95 16.83 -8.42
N ALA A 66 -3.76 16.01 -7.38
CA ALA A 66 -4.80 15.11 -6.89
C ALA A 66 -5.93 15.87 -6.19
N PRO A 67 -7.16 15.37 -6.31
CA PRO A 67 -8.28 15.95 -5.58
C PRO A 67 -8.14 15.76 -4.07
N ALA A 68 -8.86 16.59 -3.31
CA ALA A 68 -8.76 16.60 -1.85
C ALA A 68 -9.05 15.23 -1.20
N TRP A 69 -9.97 14.45 -1.78
CA TRP A 69 -10.33 13.15 -1.20
C TRP A 69 -9.17 12.15 -1.24
N ILE A 70 -8.29 12.22 -2.26
CA ILE A 70 -7.08 11.39 -2.34
C ILE A 70 -6.08 11.85 -1.29
N LEU A 71 -5.86 13.16 -1.20
CA LEU A 71 -4.87 13.74 -0.28
C LEU A 71 -5.25 13.52 1.19
N LYS A 72 -6.54 13.61 1.51
CA LYS A 72 -7.04 13.39 2.88
C LYS A 72 -6.96 11.94 3.31
N ALA A 73 -7.28 11.02 2.40
CA ALA A 73 -7.26 9.58 2.70
C ALA A 73 -5.85 9.06 2.95
N ARG A 74 -4.85 9.62 2.27
CA ARG A 74 -3.44 9.23 2.39
C ARG A 74 -3.19 7.74 2.18
N GLU A 75 -4.01 7.12 1.33
CA GLU A 75 -3.95 5.68 1.11
C GLU A 75 -3.15 5.30 -0.13
N TYR A 76 -3.01 6.21 -1.10
CA TYR A 76 -2.41 5.88 -2.40
C TYR A 76 -0.96 5.37 -2.31
N PRO A 77 -0.07 5.85 -1.39
CA PRO A 77 1.30 5.33 -1.36
C PRO A 77 1.38 3.84 -1.06
N LYS A 78 0.38 3.30 -0.38
CA LYS A 78 0.32 1.86 -0.05
C LYS A 78 0.13 0.98 -1.29
N LEU A 79 -0.35 1.55 -2.40
CA LEU A 79 -0.43 0.83 -3.68
C LEU A 79 0.94 0.32 -4.13
N ALA A 80 2.01 0.97 -3.71
CA ALA A 80 3.37 0.54 -4.01
C ALA A 80 3.71 -0.81 -3.36
N TRP A 81 3.06 -1.17 -2.25
CA TRP A 81 3.23 -2.48 -1.63
C TRP A 81 2.85 -3.62 -2.58
N TRP A 82 1.85 -3.39 -3.42
CA TRP A 82 1.42 -4.35 -4.46
C TRP A 82 2.18 -4.19 -5.78
N GLY A 83 3.06 -3.20 -5.88
CA GLY A 83 3.76 -2.91 -7.12
C GLY A 83 2.89 -2.28 -8.20
N LEU A 84 1.79 -1.63 -7.80
CA LEU A 84 0.82 -1.05 -8.74
C LEU A 84 1.18 0.38 -9.14
N ILE A 85 1.94 1.07 -8.30
CA ILE A 85 2.50 2.38 -8.58
C ILE A 85 3.96 2.40 -8.14
N GLU A 86 4.72 3.36 -8.66
CA GLU A 86 6.10 3.58 -8.24
C GLU A 86 6.37 5.07 -8.09
N GLU A 87 7.22 5.40 -7.14
CA GLU A 87 7.62 6.77 -6.87
C GLU A 87 8.86 7.14 -7.66
N LEU A 88 8.90 8.36 -8.20
CA LEU A 88 10.10 8.90 -8.82
C LEU A 88 11.16 9.08 -7.72
N PRO A 89 12.37 8.55 -7.92
CA PRO A 89 13.42 8.72 -6.92
C PRO A 89 13.69 10.19 -6.61
N LYS A 90 13.98 10.47 -5.33
CA LYS A 90 14.32 11.83 -4.90
C LYS A 90 15.60 12.29 -5.61
N SER A 91 15.60 13.55 -6.04
CA SER A 91 16.86 14.20 -6.39
C SER A 91 17.64 14.52 -5.11
N GLU A 92 18.96 14.71 -5.24
CA GLU A 92 19.83 15.05 -4.10
C GLU A 92 19.42 16.35 -3.39
N HIS A 93 18.57 17.14 -4.03
CA HIS A 93 18.10 18.44 -3.53
C HIS A 93 16.81 18.33 -2.69
N HIS A 94 16.21 17.16 -2.56
CA HIS A 94 15.00 16.95 -1.76
C HIS A 94 15.40 16.55 -0.32
N ASN A 95 15.03 17.38 0.65
CA ASN A 95 15.38 17.25 2.06
C ASN A 95 14.83 15.99 2.74
N GLY A 96 15.19 14.79 2.29
CA GLY A 96 14.83 13.53 2.91
C GLY A 96 13.36 13.13 2.79
N ARG A 97 12.51 13.94 2.16
CA ARG A 97 11.08 13.65 1.97
C ARG A 97 10.84 12.94 0.63
N THR A 98 9.63 12.39 0.45
CA THR A 98 9.22 11.78 -0.80
C THR A 98 9.17 12.83 -1.91
N SER A 99 9.39 12.42 -3.16
CA SER A 99 9.30 13.34 -4.31
C SER A 99 7.86 13.82 -4.54
N GLY A 100 6.86 13.05 -4.12
CA GLY A 100 5.47 13.31 -4.40
C GLY A 100 5.07 12.98 -5.83
N VAL A 101 6.00 12.52 -6.65
CA VAL A 101 5.78 12.19 -8.06
C VAL A 101 5.69 10.69 -8.21
N TRP A 102 4.59 10.22 -8.77
CA TRP A 102 4.27 8.80 -8.89
C TRP A 102 3.76 8.46 -10.28
N ARG A 103 3.85 7.21 -10.66
CA ARG A 103 3.21 6.71 -11.88
C ARG A 103 2.65 5.31 -11.67
N VAL A 104 1.68 4.96 -12.49
CA VAL A 104 1.13 3.60 -12.54
C VAL A 104 2.15 2.71 -13.26
N THR A 105 2.47 1.56 -12.64
CA THR A 105 3.38 0.57 -13.23
C THR A 105 2.64 -0.25 -14.29
N PRO A 106 3.37 -1.03 -15.13
CA PRO A 106 2.72 -1.98 -16.04
C PRO A 106 1.76 -2.93 -15.34
N LYS A 107 2.13 -3.43 -14.15
CA LYS A 107 1.24 -4.27 -13.33
C LYS A 107 0.01 -3.51 -12.89
N GLY A 108 0.18 -2.26 -12.46
CA GLY A 108 -0.93 -1.38 -12.07
C GLY A 108 -1.88 -1.12 -13.23
N ALA A 109 -1.34 -0.91 -14.44
CA ALA A 109 -2.13 -0.73 -15.64
C ALA A 109 -3.00 -1.95 -15.95
N GLU A 110 -2.45 -3.15 -15.82
CA GLU A 110 -3.20 -4.38 -16.03
C GLU A 110 -4.31 -4.56 -14.99
N PHE A 111 -4.00 -4.30 -13.72
CA PHE A 111 -4.99 -4.40 -12.64
C PHE A 111 -6.12 -3.39 -12.83
N VAL A 112 -5.79 -2.12 -13.07
CA VAL A 112 -6.79 -1.06 -13.17
C VAL A 112 -7.69 -1.23 -14.39
N ARG A 113 -7.19 -1.86 -15.46
CA ARG A 113 -7.99 -2.17 -16.66
C ARG A 113 -8.80 -3.47 -16.52
N GLY A 114 -8.66 -4.17 -15.40
CA GLY A 114 -9.38 -5.42 -15.15
C GLY A 114 -8.76 -6.64 -15.81
N CYS A 115 -7.51 -6.55 -16.26
CA CYS A 115 -6.81 -7.65 -16.94
C CYS A 115 -6.04 -8.55 -15.98
N LEU A 116 -5.86 -8.12 -14.72
CA LEU A 116 -5.09 -8.83 -13.73
C LEU A 116 -5.75 -8.65 -12.36
N ASP A 117 -5.93 -9.76 -11.63
CA ASP A 117 -6.31 -9.70 -10.23
C ASP A 117 -5.05 -9.66 -9.36
N VAL A 118 -5.15 -9.06 -8.20
CA VAL A 118 -4.03 -8.95 -7.24
C VAL A 118 -4.46 -9.46 -5.88
N PRO A 119 -3.50 -9.84 -5.01
CA PRO A 119 -3.85 -10.25 -3.65
C PRO A 119 -4.68 -9.22 -2.92
N MET A 120 -5.70 -9.68 -2.20
CA MET A 120 -6.62 -8.79 -1.49
C MET A 120 -5.97 -8.17 -0.26
N TYR A 121 -5.08 -8.89 0.42
CA TYR A 121 -4.43 -8.45 1.66
C TYR A 121 -2.92 -8.60 1.56
N ALA A 122 -2.23 -7.64 2.17
CA ALA A 122 -0.79 -7.69 2.40
C ALA A 122 -0.53 -7.79 3.89
N PHE A 123 0.44 -8.61 4.29
CA PHE A 123 0.93 -8.64 5.66
C PHE A 123 2.15 -7.74 5.77
N VAL A 124 2.03 -6.71 6.60
CA VAL A 124 3.02 -5.63 6.71
C VAL A 124 3.63 -5.62 8.10
N TYR A 125 4.96 -5.60 8.14
CA TYR A 125 5.73 -5.45 9.36
C TYR A 125 6.77 -4.35 9.14
N ASN A 126 6.80 -3.40 10.07
CA ASN A 126 7.77 -2.30 10.06
C ASN A 126 7.81 -1.54 8.72
N GLY A 127 6.63 -1.33 8.11
CA GLY A 127 6.50 -0.60 6.86
C GLY A 127 6.75 -1.41 5.60
N ASP A 128 7.18 -2.67 5.71
CA ASP A 128 7.49 -3.52 4.57
C ASP A 128 6.51 -4.68 4.46
N VAL A 129 6.21 -5.07 3.24
CA VAL A 129 5.37 -6.24 2.98
C VAL A 129 6.21 -7.51 3.15
N GLU A 130 5.73 -8.43 3.99
CA GLU A 130 6.37 -9.74 4.17
C GLU A 130 5.75 -10.81 3.28
N GLU A 131 4.42 -10.78 3.13
CA GLU A 131 3.72 -11.74 2.29
C GLU A 131 2.35 -11.21 1.88
N PHE A 132 1.72 -11.88 0.91
CA PHE A 132 0.37 -11.61 0.46
C PHE A 132 -0.52 -12.83 0.69
N THR A 133 -1.84 -12.60 0.79
CA THR A 133 -2.80 -13.69 0.86
C THR A 133 -2.97 -14.34 -0.51
N GLU A 134 -3.47 -15.58 -0.52
CA GLU A 134 -3.85 -16.27 -1.75
C GLU A 134 -5.14 -15.70 -2.33
N THR A 135 -6.01 -15.17 -1.47
CA THR A 135 -7.25 -14.53 -1.91
C THR A 135 -6.94 -13.29 -2.72
N THR A 136 -7.54 -13.20 -3.91
CA THR A 136 -7.31 -12.08 -4.84
C THR A 136 -8.55 -11.18 -4.93
N THR A 137 -8.35 -9.99 -5.50
CA THR A 137 -9.41 -9.04 -5.76
C THR A 137 -9.29 -8.47 -7.17
N HIS A 138 -10.44 -8.16 -7.77
CA HIS A 138 -10.56 -7.44 -9.05
C HIS A 138 -10.72 -5.96 -8.76
N ILE A 139 -10.34 -5.08 -9.70
CA ILE A 139 -10.42 -3.63 -9.50
C ILE A 139 -11.83 -3.18 -9.15
N ARG A 140 -12.85 -3.69 -9.82
CA ARG A 140 -14.24 -3.31 -9.55
C ARG A 140 -14.70 -3.77 -8.16
N LYS A 141 -14.25 -4.96 -7.74
CA LYS A 141 -14.55 -5.47 -6.40
C LYS A 141 -13.86 -4.65 -5.32
N ALA A 142 -12.59 -4.31 -5.52
CA ALA A 142 -11.84 -3.49 -4.58
C ALA A 142 -12.44 -2.10 -4.45
N LEU A 143 -12.88 -1.53 -5.58
CA LEU A 143 -13.50 -0.20 -5.63
C LEU A 143 -14.84 -0.17 -4.89
N GLY A 144 -15.64 -1.23 -5.01
CA GLY A 144 -16.95 -1.34 -4.37
C GLY A 144 -17.96 -0.38 -4.97
N ASP A 145 -19.02 -0.10 -4.20
CA ASP A 145 -20.13 0.75 -4.64
C ASP A 145 -19.88 2.24 -4.34
N ARG A 146 -18.85 2.54 -3.58
CA ARG A 146 -18.56 3.90 -3.13
C ARG A 146 -18.07 4.82 -4.25
N PHE A 147 -17.43 4.25 -5.27
CA PHE A 147 -16.86 5.01 -6.38
C PHE A 147 -17.32 4.44 -7.71
N SER A 148 -17.42 5.31 -8.73
CA SER A 148 -17.74 4.92 -10.09
C SER A 148 -16.45 4.65 -10.87
N TYR A 149 -16.27 3.42 -11.30
CA TYR A 149 -15.11 3.02 -12.12
C TYR A 149 -15.05 3.83 -13.42
N ASP A 150 -16.18 3.92 -14.12
CA ASP A 150 -16.24 4.60 -15.43
C ASP A 150 -15.91 6.09 -15.29
N GLU A 151 -16.43 6.73 -14.26
CA GLU A 151 -16.15 8.15 -13.98
C GLU A 151 -14.67 8.38 -13.67
N LEU A 152 -14.08 7.55 -12.79
CA LEU A 152 -12.69 7.68 -12.40
C LEU A 152 -11.73 7.41 -13.56
N MET A 153 -12.07 6.46 -14.43
CA MET A 153 -11.25 6.12 -15.60
C MET A 153 -11.39 7.13 -16.73
N GLY A 154 -12.31 8.08 -16.61
CA GLY A 154 -12.55 9.07 -17.64
C GLY A 154 -13.38 8.57 -18.80
N PHE A 155 -14.12 7.47 -18.62
CA PHE A 155 -15.05 7.01 -19.65
C PHE A 155 -16.29 7.88 -19.65
N ASP A 156 -16.77 8.19 -20.88
CA ASP A 156 -17.99 8.96 -21.04
C ASP A 156 -19.19 8.09 -20.70
N THR A 157 -19.97 8.54 -19.71
CA THR A 157 -21.12 7.79 -19.19
C THR A 157 -22.46 8.30 -19.75
N THR A 158 -22.43 9.11 -20.78
CA THR A 158 -23.67 9.59 -21.40
C THR A 158 -24.47 8.50 -22.09
#